data_11a060cacdea5b2ae81a897726bb6f43
#
_entry.id   11a060cacdea5b2ae81a897726bb6f43
#
_cell.length_a   1.000
_cell.length_b   1.000
_cell.length_c   1.000
_cell.angle_alpha   90.00
_cell.angle_beta   90.00
_cell.angle_gamma   90.00
#
_symmetry.space_group_name_H-M   'P 1'
#
loop_
_entity.id
_entity.type
_entity.pdbx_description
1 polymer ?
#
loop_
_entity_poly.entity_id
_entity_poly.type
_entity_poly.pdbx_seq_one_letter_code
_entity_poly.pdbx_strand_id
1 'polypeptide(L)'
;MSWERQKATITADPEEPSTMLWLMACLVAIITGVLLFVLHANQFLGTLQKFNLWIVAGSPLFLWLVMICLRSWLYNHAMDKHQFESDEAEYAQQQWTDWAGRYLAVLYSRVILPAELTPARFIQSPADLEQSNALGRRIALPPGENVFSALLGGLDESLIQLCADLPFGVTLLTDASDPEEHLQKAFSAAWIQHFGLTLSAPLLTILNTRSFSSVEERIKTPTLDVELLLVHQTQGGDVYSDALAALLLTSDDVATKYRLDHHARLLRPMSIEPTEDLSLAFDTFLSTQSQAIKTDVLLGDGTAWGKVFSTLLGSAKNYEGHWKPQQCHWLEEYAGRSGPSRRGLWPLSPVILWH
;
A
#
# COMPACT_ATOMS: atom_id res chain seq x y z
N MET A 1 9.75 -2.13 -6.49
CA MET A 1 9.27 -3.06 -5.46
C MET A 1 8.02 -3.75 -5.99
N SER A 2 7.76 -4.99 -5.62
CA SER A 2 6.58 -5.76 -6.03
C SER A 2 5.70 -6.02 -4.80
N TRP A 3 4.45 -6.44 -5.03
CA TRP A 3 3.55 -6.87 -3.96
C TRP A 3 4.08 -8.11 -3.22
N GLU A 4 4.73 -9.01 -3.94
CA GLU A 4 5.42 -10.14 -3.33
C GLU A 4 6.71 -9.68 -2.68
N ARG A 5 6.79 -9.86 -1.39
CA ARG A 5 7.97 -9.57 -0.61
C ARG A 5 8.69 -10.85 -0.20
N GLN A 6 9.95 -10.98 -0.56
CA GLN A 6 10.82 -11.96 0.06
C GLN A 6 11.20 -11.46 1.46
N LYS A 7 10.76 -12.17 2.50
CA LYS A 7 11.19 -11.85 3.87
C LYS A 7 12.69 -12.14 3.99
N ALA A 8 13.42 -11.17 4.57
CA ALA A 8 14.82 -11.38 4.87
C ALA A 8 14.99 -12.56 5.85
N THR A 9 15.92 -13.45 5.56
CA THR A 9 16.31 -14.52 6.47
C THR A 9 17.38 -13.99 7.40
N ILE A 10 17.03 -13.82 8.67
CA ILE A 10 17.98 -13.41 9.72
C ILE A 10 18.57 -14.67 10.32
N THR A 11 19.89 -14.73 10.48
CA THR A 11 20.56 -15.81 11.22
C THR A 11 20.06 -15.83 12.66
N ALA A 12 19.98 -17.03 13.26
CA ALA A 12 19.59 -17.17 14.66
C ALA A 12 20.52 -16.37 15.58
N ASP A 13 19.97 -15.85 16.67
CA ASP A 13 20.74 -15.14 17.69
C ASP A 13 21.87 -16.04 18.23
N PRO A 14 23.14 -15.59 18.20
CA PRO A 14 24.27 -16.39 18.68
C PRO A 14 24.18 -16.63 20.17
N GLU A 15 24.38 -17.89 20.55
CA GLU A 15 24.37 -18.29 21.97
C GLU A 15 25.50 -17.60 22.76
N GLU A 16 25.12 -16.93 23.82
CA GLU A 16 26.06 -16.26 24.74
C GLU A 16 27.00 -17.27 25.40
N PRO A 17 28.32 -16.97 25.49
CA PRO A 17 29.24 -17.82 26.22
C PRO A 17 28.86 -17.84 27.70
N SER A 18 28.58 -19.04 28.22
CA SER A 18 28.23 -19.21 29.63
C SER A 18 29.39 -18.78 30.53
N THR A 19 29.22 -17.67 31.25
CA THR A 19 30.20 -17.10 32.16
C THR A 19 30.58 -18.08 33.27
N MET A 20 29.62 -18.88 33.75
CA MET A 20 29.84 -19.86 34.80
C MET A 20 30.76 -21.02 34.35
N LEU A 21 30.57 -21.54 33.13
CA LEU A 21 31.43 -22.58 32.58
C LEU A 21 32.87 -22.08 32.39
N TRP A 22 33.04 -20.84 31.92
CA TRP A 22 34.36 -20.24 31.74
C TRP A 22 35.07 -19.95 33.06
N LEU A 23 34.32 -19.55 34.11
CA LEU A 23 34.89 -19.42 35.48
C LEU A 23 35.32 -20.76 36.05
N MET A 24 34.51 -21.82 35.87
CA MET A 24 34.90 -23.17 36.29
C MET A 24 36.11 -23.68 35.52
N ALA A 25 36.21 -23.43 34.23
CA ALA A 25 37.36 -23.77 33.42
C ALA A 25 38.63 -23.00 33.87
N CYS A 26 38.50 -21.74 34.26
CA CYS A 26 39.58 -20.95 34.86
C CYS A 26 40.07 -21.58 36.16
N LEU A 27 39.17 -21.95 37.06
CA LEU A 27 39.50 -22.61 38.31
C LEU A 27 40.28 -23.91 38.06
N VAL A 28 39.84 -24.75 37.13
CA VAL A 28 40.53 -25.97 36.72
C VAL A 28 41.91 -25.66 36.16
N ALA A 29 42.05 -24.62 35.32
CA ALA A 29 43.36 -24.21 34.80
C ALA A 29 44.33 -23.76 35.89
N ILE A 30 43.85 -23.02 36.90
CA ILE A 30 44.65 -22.60 38.06
C ILE A 30 45.11 -23.84 38.86
N ILE A 31 44.21 -24.76 39.20
CA ILE A 31 44.51 -25.97 39.92
C ILE A 31 45.54 -26.80 39.16
N THR A 32 45.37 -26.96 37.86
CA THR A 32 46.31 -27.68 36.99
C THR A 32 47.68 -26.99 36.97
N GLY A 33 47.73 -25.67 36.90
CA GLY A 33 48.96 -24.89 36.95
C GLY A 33 49.73 -25.08 38.27
N VAL A 34 49.01 -25.05 39.41
CA VAL A 34 49.57 -25.31 40.72
C VAL A 34 50.10 -26.75 40.80
N LEU A 35 49.38 -27.73 40.29
CA LEU A 35 49.83 -29.14 40.27
C LEU A 35 51.11 -29.30 39.45
N LEU A 36 51.14 -28.69 38.23
CA LEU A 36 52.34 -28.70 37.38
C LEU A 36 53.56 -28.01 38.07
N PHE A 37 53.29 -26.91 38.77
CA PHE A 37 54.33 -26.24 39.54
C PHE A 37 54.94 -27.20 40.59
N VAL A 38 54.12 -27.87 41.43
CA VAL A 38 54.52 -28.79 42.43
C VAL A 38 55.28 -29.98 41.83
N LEU A 39 54.75 -30.58 40.76
CA LEU A 39 55.41 -31.72 40.10
C LEU A 39 56.75 -31.33 39.45
N HIS A 40 56.85 -30.14 38.86
CA HIS A 40 58.09 -29.64 38.28
C HIS A 40 59.14 -29.36 39.37
N ALA A 41 58.73 -28.72 40.46
CA ALA A 41 59.63 -28.47 41.61
C ALA A 41 60.19 -29.74 42.23
N ASN A 42 59.39 -30.82 42.23
CA ASN A 42 59.82 -32.15 42.77
C ASN A 42 60.46 -33.05 41.69
N GLN A 43 60.79 -32.54 40.49
CA GLN A 43 61.50 -33.26 39.44
C GLN A 43 60.75 -34.47 38.85
N PHE A 44 59.39 -34.50 38.96
CA PHE A 44 58.57 -35.63 38.47
C PHE A 44 58.19 -35.52 37.01
N LEU A 45 58.47 -34.38 36.31
CA LEU A 45 57.97 -34.10 34.97
C LEU A 45 58.87 -34.52 33.80
N GLY A 46 59.95 -35.28 34.07
CA GLY A 46 60.75 -35.88 33.00
C GLY A 46 61.28 -34.90 31.97
N THR A 47 60.74 -35.01 30.71
CA THR A 47 61.13 -34.15 29.56
C THR A 47 60.75 -32.69 29.74
N LEU A 48 59.66 -32.36 30.46
CA LEU A 48 59.23 -30.98 30.73
C LEU A 48 60.11 -30.24 31.70
N GLN A 49 60.99 -30.95 32.42
CA GLN A 49 61.99 -30.38 33.35
C GLN A 49 63.03 -29.45 32.64
N LYS A 50 63.15 -29.58 31.29
CA LYS A 50 64.08 -28.75 30.52
C LYS A 50 63.51 -27.33 30.28
N PHE A 51 62.20 -27.12 30.49
CA PHE A 51 61.57 -25.83 30.34
C PHE A 51 61.53 -25.03 31.62
N ASN A 52 61.42 -23.71 31.52
CA ASN A 52 61.32 -22.86 32.69
C ASN A 52 60.05 -23.20 33.51
N LEU A 53 60.19 -23.34 34.82
CA LEU A 53 59.16 -23.65 35.80
C LEU A 53 57.88 -22.77 35.59
N TRP A 54 58.06 -21.46 35.39
CA TRP A 54 56.96 -20.52 35.22
C TRP A 54 56.23 -20.71 33.93
N ILE A 55 56.88 -21.12 32.85
CA ILE A 55 56.26 -21.42 31.56
C ILE A 55 55.41 -22.69 31.70
N VAL A 56 55.91 -23.73 32.33
CA VAL A 56 55.15 -24.97 32.49
C VAL A 56 53.97 -24.78 33.43
N ALA A 57 54.12 -24.09 34.54
CA ALA A 57 53.04 -23.83 35.50
C ALA A 57 51.99 -22.83 34.94
N GLY A 58 52.43 -21.86 34.17
CA GLY A 58 51.52 -20.84 33.57
C GLY A 58 50.78 -21.28 32.29
N SER A 59 51.25 -22.38 31.67
CA SER A 59 50.67 -22.81 30.36
C SER A 59 49.19 -23.12 30.41
N PRO A 60 48.58 -23.75 31.44
CA PRO A 60 47.15 -24.00 31.46
C PRO A 60 46.31 -22.71 31.53
N LEU A 61 46.76 -21.73 32.29
CA LEU A 61 46.09 -20.44 32.43
C LEU A 61 46.22 -19.63 31.13
N PHE A 62 47.41 -19.66 30.51
CA PHE A 62 47.58 -19.03 29.20
C PHE A 62 46.72 -19.66 28.12
N LEU A 63 46.61 -20.98 28.06
CA LEU A 63 45.76 -21.69 27.12
C LEU A 63 44.28 -21.33 27.35
N TRP A 64 43.84 -21.29 28.60
CA TRP A 64 42.48 -20.84 28.95
C TRP A 64 42.21 -19.42 28.46
N LEU A 65 43.17 -18.51 28.67
CA LEU A 65 43.03 -17.10 28.23
C LEU A 65 42.93 -17.01 26.70
N VAL A 66 43.75 -17.75 25.96
CA VAL A 66 43.64 -17.80 24.49
C VAL A 66 42.30 -18.35 24.06
N MET A 67 41.79 -19.41 24.70
CA MET A 67 40.52 -20.02 24.35
C MET A 67 39.32 -19.07 24.62
N ILE A 68 39.31 -18.33 25.72
CA ILE A 68 38.25 -17.37 26.02
C ILE A 68 38.30 -16.17 25.07
N CYS A 69 39.51 -15.68 24.73
CA CYS A 69 39.67 -14.63 23.74
C CYS A 69 39.15 -15.06 22.37
N LEU A 70 39.49 -16.28 21.91
CA LEU A 70 39.03 -16.83 20.66
C LEU A 70 37.49 -16.99 20.64
N ARG A 71 36.92 -17.55 21.74
CA ARG A 71 35.45 -17.71 21.84
C ARG A 71 34.73 -16.37 21.86
N SER A 72 35.26 -15.37 22.57
CA SER A 72 34.71 -14.02 22.61
C SER A 72 34.78 -13.36 21.23
N TRP A 73 35.89 -13.53 20.53
CA TRP A 73 36.02 -13.02 19.15
C TRP A 73 35.04 -13.66 18.20
N LEU A 74 34.86 -14.97 18.24
CA LEU A 74 33.86 -15.68 17.40
C LEU A 74 32.45 -15.26 17.75
N TYR A 75 32.11 -15.08 19.02
CA TYR A 75 30.82 -14.60 19.46
C TYR A 75 30.56 -13.17 18.96
N ASN A 76 31.50 -12.25 19.16
CA ASN A 76 31.34 -10.88 18.71
C ASN A 76 31.17 -10.83 17.18
N HIS A 77 31.95 -11.59 16.43
CA HIS A 77 31.82 -11.63 14.99
C HIS A 77 30.46 -12.19 14.52
N ALA A 78 29.93 -13.20 15.21
CA ALA A 78 28.59 -13.73 14.96
C ALA A 78 27.49 -12.73 15.33
N MET A 79 27.66 -12.00 16.43
CA MET A 79 26.76 -10.96 16.90
C MET A 79 26.74 -9.76 15.94
N ASP A 80 27.89 -9.29 15.49
CA ASP A 80 28.01 -8.20 14.51
C ASP A 80 27.28 -8.56 13.22
N LYS A 81 27.42 -9.82 12.75
CA LYS A 81 26.71 -10.31 11.58
C LYS A 81 25.21 -10.35 11.80
N HIS A 82 24.76 -10.90 12.93
CA HIS A 82 23.33 -10.97 13.27
C HIS A 82 22.71 -9.56 13.36
N GLN A 83 23.40 -8.64 14.03
CA GLN A 83 22.94 -7.26 14.15
C GLN A 83 22.85 -6.56 12.80
N PHE A 84 23.86 -6.71 11.94
CA PHE A 84 23.82 -6.16 10.59
C PHE A 84 22.65 -6.71 9.77
N GLU A 85 22.40 -8.04 9.80
CA GLU A 85 21.29 -8.66 9.10
C GLU A 85 19.93 -8.19 9.66
N SER A 86 19.83 -7.98 10.98
CA SER A 86 18.63 -7.45 11.64
C SER A 86 18.36 -6.00 11.24
N ASP A 87 19.37 -5.15 11.27
CA ASP A 87 19.25 -3.73 10.91
C ASP A 87 18.87 -3.58 9.41
N GLU A 88 19.47 -4.39 8.54
CA GLU A 88 19.14 -4.41 7.11
C GLU A 88 17.72 -4.91 6.86
N ALA A 89 17.26 -5.92 7.61
CA ALA A 89 15.91 -6.42 7.53
C ALA A 89 14.88 -5.37 8.01
N GLU A 90 15.18 -4.65 9.07
CA GLU A 90 14.34 -3.56 9.57
C GLU A 90 14.27 -2.40 8.58
N TYR A 91 15.42 -1.99 8.03
CA TYR A 91 15.48 -0.97 6.99
C TYR A 91 14.68 -1.35 5.75
N ALA A 92 14.82 -2.61 5.28
CA ALA A 92 14.05 -3.12 4.15
C ALA A 92 12.54 -3.16 4.48
N GLN A 93 12.16 -3.47 5.73
CA GLN A 93 10.78 -3.41 6.20
C GLN A 93 10.23 -1.99 6.13
N GLN A 94 10.99 -1.02 6.61
CA GLN A 94 10.59 0.39 6.60
C GLN A 94 10.41 0.90 5.18
N GLN A 95 11.38 0.64 4.30
CA GLN A 95 11.30 1.02 2.87
C GLN A 95 10.06 0.42 2.19
N TRP A 96 9.72 -0.82 2.53
CA TRP A 96 8.55 -1.47 1.96
C TRP A 96 7.24 -0.89 2.52
N THR A 97 7.20 -0.56 3.80
CA THR A 97 6.05 0.09 4.43
C THR A 97 5.81 1.48 3.84
N ASP A 98 6.89 2.25 3.62
CA ASP A 98 6.83 3.56 2.98
C ASP A 98 6.32 3.45 1.54
N TRP A 99 6.83 2.45 0.79
CA TRP A 99 6.35 2.16 -0.56
C TRP A 99 4.86 1.79 -0.58
N ALA A 100 4.41 0.97 0.35
CA ALA A 100 3.01 0.54 0.46
C ALA A 100 2.08 1.70 0.87
N GLY A 101 2.57 2.59 1.72
CA GLY A 101 1.84 3.73 2.25
C GLY A 101 1.67 4.91 1.28
N ARG A 102 2.33 4.90 0.11
CA ARG A 102 2.18 5.96 -0.89
C ARG A 102 0.78 5.99 -1.48
N TYR A 103 0.28 7.19 -1.74
CA TYR A 103 -1.10 7.40 -2.20
C TYR A 103 -1.22 8.57 -3.18
N LEU A 104 -2.35 8.64 -3.86
CA LEU A 104 -2.80 9.87 -4.50
C LEU A 104 -3.79 10.58 -3.57
N ALA A 105 -3.52 11.85 -3.28
CA ALA A 105 -4.42 12.69 -2.51
C ALA A 105 -5.62 13.10 -3.38
N VAL A 106 -6.83 12.86 -2.88
CA VAL A 106 -8.09 13.25 -3.51
C VAL A 106 -8.50 14.59 -2.93
N LEU A 107 -8.28 15.66 -3.70
CA LEU A 107 -8.61 17.03 -3.30
C LEU A 107 -10.09 17.35 -3.52
N TYR A 108 -10.71 16.70 -4.49
CA TYR A 108 -12.12 16.84 -4.83
C TYR A 108 -12.65 15.53 -5.42
N SER A 109 -13.89 15.20 -5.09
CA SER A 109 -14.60 14.07 -5.68
C SER A 109 -16.07 14.40 -5.85
N ARG A 110 -16.61 14.10 -7.02
CA ARG A 110 -18.04 14.18 -7.31
C ARG A 110 -18.45 12.97 -8.13
N VAL A 111 -19.51 12.33 -7.73
CA VAL A 111 -20.07 11.17 -8.45
C VAL A 111 -21.56 11.40 -8.65
N ILE A 112 -22.02 11.22 -9.87
CA ILE A 112 -23.45 11.30 -10.23
C ILE A 112 -23.81 9.94 -10.82
N LEU A 113 -24.72 9.25 -10.17
CA LEU A 113 -25.20 7.94 -10.54
C LEU A 113 -26.70 7.98 -10.87
N PRO A 114 -27.21 6.99 -11.62
CA PRO A 114 -28.65 6.88 -11.90
C PRO A 114 -29.48 6.78 -10.62
N ALA A 115 -30.77 7.10 -10.73
CA ALA A 115 -31.75 7.02 -9.64
C ALA A 115 -31.40 7.88 -8.40
N GLU A 116 -30.71 9.01 -8.62
CA GLU A 116 -30.29 9.94 -7.56
C GLU A 116 -29.49 9.24 -6.44
N LEU A 117 -28.82 8.16 -6.80
CA LEU A 117 -27.97 7.42 -5.87
C LEU A 117 -26.76 8.29 -5.49
N THR A 118 -26.71 8.70 -4.23
CA THR A 118 -25.55 9.40 -3.69
C THR A 118 -24.67 8.44 -2.87
N PRO A 119 -23.35 8.67 -2.81
CA PRO A 119 -22.46 7.84 -1.98
C PRO A 119 -22.93 7.75 -0.52
N ALA A 120 -23.41 8.86 0.05
CA ALA A 120 -23.92 8.89 1.41
C ALA A 120 -25.14 7.97 1.62
N ARG A 121 -26.13 8.03 0.72
CA ARG A 121 -27.30 7.14 0.79
C ARG A 121 -26.94 5.67 0.60
N PHE A 122 -25.98 5.41 -0.31
CA PHE A 122 -25.51 4.06 -0.59
C PHE A 122 -24.80 3.41 0.61
N ILE A 123 -24.06 4.19 1.38
CA ILE A 123 -23.30 3.69 2.54
C ILE A 123 -24.17 3.64 3.81
N GLN A 124 -24.96 4.69 4.05
CA GLN A 124 -25.69 4.85 5.32
C GLN A 124 -27.05 4.13 5.36
N SER A 125 -27.74 4.06 4.23
CA SER A 125 -29.09 3.51 4.17
C SER A 125 -29.33 2.63 2.93
N PRO A 126 -28.51 1.59 2.73
CA PRO A 126 -28.67 0.72 1.55
C PRO A 126 -30.01 -0.03 1.55
N ALA A 127 -30.60 -0.28 2.72
CA ALA A 127 -31.90 -0.96 2.84
C ALA A 127 -33.08 -0.13 2.30
N ASP A 128 -32.93 1.20 2.24
CA ASP A 128 -33.93 2.12 1.73
C ASP A 128 -33.83 2.32 0.21
N LEU A 129 -32.85 1.71 -0.42
CA LEU A 129 -32.62 1.80 -1.85
C LEU A 129 -33.34 0.67 -2.59
N GLU A 130 -34.03 1.01 -3.65
CA GLU A 130 -34.62 0.00 -4.53
C GLU A 130 -33.53 -0.77 -5.27
N GLN A 131 -33.45 -2.07 -5.02
CA GLN A 131 -32.63 -2.95 -5.82
C GLN A 131 -33.17 -3.02 -7.24
N SER A 132 -32.29 -2.91 -8.21
CA SER A 132 -32.68 -2.92 -9.61
C SER A 132 -32.07 -4.11 -10.36
N ASN A 133 -32.95 -4.85 -11.00
CA ASN A 133 -32.55 -5.87 -11.97
C ASN A 133 -32.27 -5.30 -13.37
N ALA A 134 -32.38 -3.98 -13.56
CA ALA A 134 -32.13 -3.34 -14.84
C ALA A 134 -30.63 -3.33 -15.17
N LEU A 135 -30.28 -3.82 -16.37
CA LEU A 135 -28.90 -3.87 -16.85
C LEU A 135 -28.36 -2.45 -17.07
N GLY A 136 -29.14 -1.56 -17.69
CA GLY A 136 -28.77 -0.16 -17.95
C GLY A 136 -29.74 0.82 -17.29
N ARG A 137 -29.23 1.78 -16.56
CA ARG A 137 -29.95 2.91 -15.97
C ARG A 137 -29.40 4.22 -16.50
N ARG A 138 -30.29 5.22 -16.65
CA ARG A 138 -29.93 6.53 -17.19
C ARG A 138 -29.87 7.58 -16.10
N ILE A 139 -28.95 8.53 -16.27
CA ILE A 139 -28.88 9.72 -15.45
C ILE A 139 -29.82 10.78 -16.05
N ALA A 140 -30.77 11.28 -15.27
CA ALA A 140 -31.59 12.40 -15.62
C ALA A 140 -30.91 13.70 -15.19
N LEU A 141 -30.25 14.39 -16.10
CA LEU A 141 -29.77 15.75 -15.85
C LEU A 141 -30.89 16.75 -15.99
N PRO A 142 -30.91 17.85 -15.25
CA PRO A 142 -31.85 18.95 -15.44
C PRO A 142 -31.84 19.45 -16.89
N PRO A 143 -33.02 19.84 -17.43
CA PRO A 143 -33.11 20.32 -18.81
C PRO A 143 -32.19 21.51 -19.06
N GLY A 144 -31.30 21.40 -20.04
CA GLY A 144 -30.34 22.45 -20.42
C GLY A 144 -29.01 22.44 -19.61
N GLU A 145 -28.85 21.55 -18.65
CA GLU A 145 -27.59 21.41 -17.96
C GLU A 145 -26.61 20.59 -18.80
N ASN A 146 -25.40 21.14 -19.00
CA ASN A 146 -24.31 20.44 -19.66
C ASN A 146 -23.67 19.44 -18.66
N VAL A 147 -23.35 18.22 -19.12
CA VAL A 147 -22.66 17.18 -18.35
C VAL A 147 -21.42 17.73 -17.66
N PHE A 148 -20.60 18.50 -18.36
CA PHE A 148 -19.39 19.09 -17.76
C PHE A 148 -19.73 20.11 -16.68
N SER A 149 -20.82 20.89 -16.84
CA SER A 149 -21.28 21.80 -15.81
C SER A 149 -21.69 21.08 -14.55
N ALA A 150 -22.39 19.95 -14.67
CA ALA A 150 -22.74 19.09 -13.55
C ALA A 150 -21.50 18.52 -12.84
N LEU A 151 -20.46 18.15 -13.59
CA LEU A 151 -19.22 17.59 -13.04
C LEU A 151 -18.33 18.62 -12.34
N LEU A 152 -18.29 19.85 -12.83
CA LEU A 152 -17.44 20.93 -12.31
C LEU A 152 -18.03 21.65 -11.09
N GLY A 153 -19.31 21.42 -10.76
CA GLY A 153 -19.98 22.09 -9.64
C GLY A 153 -19.33 21.79 -8.30
N GLY A 154 -18.84 22.81 -7.61
CA GLY A 154 -18.16 22.72 -6.31
C GLY A 154 -16.65 22.47 -6.39
N LEU A 155 -16.06 22.45 -7.58
CA LEU A 155 -14.62 22.29 -7.78
C LEU A 155 -13.85 23.58 -7.43
N ASP A 156 -14.50 24.73 -7.44
CA ASP A 156 -13.94 26.06 -7.17
C ASP A 156 -13.20 26.13 -5.84
N GLU A 157 -13.76 25.61 -4.77
CA GLU A 157 -13.12 25.59 -3.43
C GLU A 157 -11.78 24.83 -3.46
N SER A 158 -11.72 23.73 -4.18
CA SER A 158 -10.50 22.93 -4.29
C SER A 158 -9.45 23.55 -5.21
N LEU A 159 -9.88 24.31 -6.24
CA LEU A 159 -8.97 25.01 -7.14
C LEU A 159 -8.31 26.22 -6.48
N ILE A 160 -9.01 26.92 -5.58
CA ILE A 160 -8.49 28.11 -4.88
C ILE A 160 -7.23 27.79 -4.06
N GLN A 161 -7.13 26.58 -3.51
CA GLN A 161 -5.95 26.18 -2.73
C GLN A 161 -4.72 25.81 -3.60
N LEU A 162 -4.91 25.66 -4.93
CA LEU A 162 -3.80 25.30 -5.81
C LEU A 162 -2.90 26.50 -6.09
N CYS A 163 -1.58 26.28 -6.03
CA CYS A 163 -0.61 27.26 -6.47
C CYS A 163 -0.66 27.45 -7.97
N ALA A 164 -0.53 28.68 -8.44
CA ALA A 164 -0.55 29.02 -9.87
C ALA A 164 0.56 28.31 -10.69
N ASP A 165 1.67 27.97 -10.05
CA ASP A 165 2.84 27.34 -10.68
C ASP A 165 2.69 25.80 -10.82
N LEU A 166 1.64 25.20 -10.22
CA LEU A 166 1.44 23.77 -10.32
C LEU A 166 0.88 23.40 -11.71
N PRO A 167 1.53 22.51 -12.46
CA PRO A 167 0.98 22.00 -13.71
C PRO A 167 -0.39 21.36 -13.45
N PHE A 168 -1.37 21.75 -14.25
CA PHE A 168 -2.74 21.28 -14.15
C PHE A 168 -3.16 20.61 -15.43
N GLY A 169 -3.53 19.33 -15.36
CA GLY A 169 -3.99 18.53 -16.47
C GLY A 169 -5.45 18.09 -16.30
N VAL A 170 -6.15 17.89 -17.41
CA VAL A 170 -7.51 17.33 -17.41
C VAL A 170 -7.58 16.13 -18.32
N THR A 171 -7.98 14.99 -17.74
CA THR A 171 -8.19 13.74 -18.46
C THR A 171 -9.67 13.40 -18.47
N LEU A 172 -10.21 13.17 -19.65
CA LEU A 172 -11.60 12.73 -19.85
C LEU A 172 -11.63 11.26 -20.23
N LEU A 173 -12.27 10.43 -19.40
CA LEU A 173 -12.63 9.06 -19.74
C LEU A 173 -14.06 9.05 -20.28
N THR A 174 -14.23 8.68 -21.54
CA THR A 174 -15.55 8.72 -22.17
C THR A 174 -15.81 7.51 -23.08
N ASP A 175 -17.06 7.10 -23.15
CA ASP A 175 -17.60 6.16 -24.14
C ASP A 175 -18.27 6.89 -25.30
N ALA A 176 -18.30 8.23 -25.27
CA ALA A 176 -18.91 9.05 -26.30
C ALA A 176 -18.15 8.92 -27.63
N SER A 177 -18.92 8.85 -28.72
CA SER A 177 -18.40 8.83 -30.09
C SER A 177 -18.25 10.23 -30.68
N ASP A 178 -18.47 11.27 -29.86
CA ASP A 178 -18.39 12.66 -30.31
C ASP A 178 -16.95 13.02 -30.70
N PRO A 179 -16.78 13.88 -31.74
CA PRO A 179 -15.47 14.41 -32.09
C PRO A 179 -14.81 15.14 -30.90
N GLU A 180 -13.50 14.98 -30.75
CA GLU A 180 -12.72 15.58 -29.66
C GLU A 180 -12.89 17.09 -29.56
N GLU A 181 -13.03 17.78 -30.73
CA GLU A 181 -13.27 19.22 -30.81
C GLU A 181 -14.61 19.63 -30.16
N HIS A 182 -15.65 18.78 -30.31
CA HIS A 182 -16.94 19.03 -29.70
C HIS A 182 -16.91 18.86 -28.20
N LEU A 183 -16.24 17.81 -27.71
CA LEU A 183 -16.05 17.58 -26.30
C LEU A 183 -15.21 18.70 -25.65
N GLN A 184 -14.14 19.12 -26.30
CA GLN A 184 -13.30 20.24 -25.84
C GLN A 184 -14.09 21.54 -25.78
N LYS A 185 -14.91 21.83 -26.81
CA LYS A 185 -15.74 23.04 -26.84
C LYS A 185 -16.79 23.03 -25.74
N ALA A 186 -17.47 21.89 -25.53
CA ALA A 186 -18.49 21.75 -24.49
C ALA A 186 -17.86 21.89 -23.07
N PHE A 187 -16.69 21.29 -22.86
CA PHE A 187 -15.93 21.43 -21.64
C PHE A 187 -15.49 22.89 -21.41
N SER A 188 -14.92 23.53 -22.44
CA SER A 188 -14.47 24.93 -22.34
C SER A 188 -15.60 25.89 -22.02
N ALA A 189 -16.78 25.66 -22.58
CA ALA A 189 -17.95 26.45 -22.28
C ALA A 189 -18.39 26.29 -20.81
N ALA A 190 -18.42 25.05 -20.29
CA ALA A 190 -18.74 24.79 -18.91
C ALA A 190 -17.66 25.35 -17.95
N TRP A 191 -16.41 25.26 -18.33
CA TRP A 191 -15.28 25.81 -17.57
C TRP A 191 -15.39 27.33 -17.40
N ILE A 192 -15.64 28.04 -18.52
CA ILE A 192 -15.83 29.49 -18.51
C ILE A 192 -17.06 29.89 -17.69
N GLN A 193 -18.13 29.11 -17.77
CA GLN A 193 -19.35 29.35 -17.00
C GLN A 193 -19.09 29.27 -15.47
N HIS A 194 -18.28 28.33 -15.02
CA HIS A 194 -17.99 28.13 -13.60
C HIS A 194 -16.87 29.04 -13.07
N PHE A 195 -15.78 29.19 -13.84
CA PHE A 195 -14.55 29.86 -13.35
C PHE A 195 -14.29 31.21 -14.03
N GLY A 196 -15.14 31.61 -14.95
CA GLY A 196 -14.99 32.87 -15.69
C GLY A 196 -13.85 32.82 -16.72
N LEU A 197 -13.62 33.98 -17.36
CA LEU A 197 -12.58 34.12 -18.40
C LEU A 197 -11.15 34.25 -17.81
N THR A 198 -11.03 34.41 -16.52
CA THR A 198 -9.73 34.61 -15.85
C THR A 198 -8.91 33.33 -15.80
N LEU A 199 -9.56 32.18 -15.78
CA LEU A 199 -8.91 30.87 -15.85
C LEU A 199 -9.16 30.27 -17.25
N SER A 200 -8.12 30.24 -18.08
CA SER A 200 -8.21 29.60 -19.39
C SER A 200 -8.55 28.13 -19.25
N ALA A 201 -9.51 27.64 -20.04
CA ALA A 201 -9.87 26.23 -20.03
C ALA A 201 -8.68 25.36 -20.47
N PRO A 202 -8.29 24.35 -19.68
CA PRO A 202 -7.21 23.44 -20.07
C PRO A 202 -7.61 22.56 -21.24
N LEU A 203 -6.61 22.00 -21.93
CA LEU A 203 -6.82 20.99 -22.96
C LEU A 203 -7.22 19.66 -22.32
N LEU A 204 -8.24 19.01 -22.93
CA LEU A 204 -8.66 17.67 -22.54
C LEU A 204 -7.74 16.61 -23.15
N THR A 205 -7.23 15.71 -22.32
CA THR A 205 -6.68 14.44 -22.78
C THR A 205 -7.82 13.41 -22.78
N ILE A 206 -8.24 12.97 -23.97
CA ILE A 206 -9.38 12.06 -24.10
C ILE A 206 -8.91 10.62 -24.17
N LEU A 207 -9.46 9.77 -23.30
CA LEU A 207 -9.16 8.35 -23.21
C LEU A 207 -10.46 7.55 -23.18
N ASN A 208 -10.48 6.40 -23.83
CA ASN A 208 -11.62 5.49 -23.78
C ASN A 208 -11.54 4.56 -22.55
N THR A 209 -10.36 4.30 -22.06
CA THR A 209 -10.10 3.44 -20.89
C THR A 209 -8.87 3.91 -20.14
N ARG A 210 -8.84 3.69 -18.84
CA ARG A 210 -7.66 3.86 -18.01
C ARG A 210 -7.42 2.59 -17.20
N SER A 211 -6.22 2.07 -17.22
CA SER A 211 -5.88 0.85 -16.49
C SER A 211 -5.45 1.15 -15.04
N PHE A 212 -5.61 0.17 -14.16
CA PHE A 212 -5.04 0.26 -12.80
C PHE A 212 -3.54 0.44 -12.78
N SER A 213 -2.85 -0.17 -13.75
CA SER A 213 -1.41 0.00 -13.89
C SER A 213 -1.02 1.46 -14.08
N SER A 214 -1.88 2.29 -14.70
CA SER A 214 -1.62 3.72 -14.81
C SER A 214 -1.75 4.47 -13.47
N VAL A 215 -2.67 4.05 -12.61
CA VAL A 215 -2.81 4.60 -11.24
C VAL A 215 -1.63 4.15 -10.38
N GLU A 216 -1.28 2.86 -10.46
CA GLU A 216 -0.12 2.33 -9.77
C GLU A 216 1.17 3.01 -10.20
N GLU A 217 1.39 3.21 -11.51
CA GLU A 217 2.58 3.89 -12.04
C GLU A 217 2.65 5.34 -11.57
N ARG A 218 1.52 6.04 -11.49
CA ARG A 218 1.47 7.41 -10.95
C ARG A 218 1.79 7.49 -9.46
N ILE A 219 1.43 6.49 -8.67
CA ILE A 219 1.84 6.39 -7.26
C ILE A 219 3.33 6.03 -7.14
N LYS A 220 3.84 5.20 -8.07
CA LYS A 220 5.22 4.72 -8.07
C LYS A 220 6.21 5.79 -8.52
N THR A 221 5.84 6.55 -9.54
CA THR A 221 6.61 7.67 -10.12
C THR A 221 5.81 8.96 -9.99
N PRO A 222 5.77 9.57 -8.80
CA PRO A 222 4.94 10.75 -8.56
C PRO A 222 5.41 11.92 -9.42
N THR A 223 4.46 12.55 -10.05
CA THR A 223 4.64 13.79 -10.83
C THR A 223 4.29 15.00 -9.98
N LEU A 224 4.91 16.15 -10.26
CA LEU A 224 4.62 17.41 -9.57
C LEU A 224 3.48 18.15 -10.25
N ASP A 225 2.34 17.46 -10.44
CA ASP A 225 1.17 17.99 -11.12
C ASP A 225 -0.13 17.69 -10.36
N VAL A 226 -1.18 18.36 -10.77
CA VAL A 226 -2.56 18.10 -10.36
C VAL A 226 -3.36 17.66 -11.57
N GLU A 227 -4.10 16.58 -11.46
CA GLU A 227 -4.94 16.04 -12.55
C GLU A 227 -6.40 16.07 -12.14
N LEU A 228 -7.22 16.69 -12.97
CA LEU A 228 -8.67 16.55 -12.94
C LEU A 228 -9.07 15.38 -13.85
N LEU A 229 -9.48 14.27 -13.25
CA LEU A 229 -10.00 13.11 -13.97
C LEU A 229 -11.52 13.22 -14.06
N LEU A 230 -12.05 13.32 -15.27
CA LEU A 230 -13.46 13.34 -15.57
C LEU A 230 -13.89 11.99 -16.17
N VAL A 231 -15.02 11.47 -15.73
CA VAL A 231 -15.67 10.28 -16.30
C VAL A 231 -17.01 10.68 -16.89
N HIS A 232 -17.18 10.42 -18.17
CA HIS A 232 -18.40 10.66 -18.92
C HIS A 232 -18.80 9.37 -19.64
N GLN A 233 -19.67 8.59 -19.03
CA GLN A 233 -20.17 7.33 -19.56
C GLN A 233 -21.68 7.39 -19.65
N THR A 234 -22.21 7.53 -20.85
CA THR A 234 -23.65 7.72 -21.10
C THR A 234 -24.18 6.98 -22.33
N GLN A 235 -23.33 6.23 -23.05
CA GLN A 235 -23.70 5.55 -24.27
C GLN A 235 -23.94 4.04 -24.12
N GLY A 236 -24.14 3.58 -22.89
CA GLY A 236 -24.30 2.16 -22.57
C GLY A 236 -25.55 1.48 -23.14
N GLY A 237 -26.58 2.23 -23.58
CA GLY A 237 -27.85 1.64 -23.95
C GLY A 237 -28.42 0.75 -22.84
N ASP A 238 -28.96 -0.39 -23.16
CA ASP A 238 -29.47 -1.36 -22.20
C ASP A 238 -28.34 -2.28 -21.67
N VAL A 239 -27.09 -2.08 -22.11
CA VAL A 239 -25.96 -2.97 -21.77
C VAL A 239 -25.33 -2.60 -20.43
N TYR A 240 -25.20 -1.30 -20.13
CA TYR A 240 -24.64 -0.78 -18.89
C TYR A 240 -25.21 0.60 -18.54
N SER A 241 -25.09 0.96 -17.30
CA SER A 241 -25.63 2.20 -16.75
C SER A 241 -24.75 3.41 -17.00
N ASP A 242 -25.40 4.58 -17.06
CA ASP A 242 -24.71 5.85 -17.09
C ASP A 242 -23.90 6.06 -15.79
N ALA A 243 -22.79 6.75 -15.91
CA ALA A 243 -21.99 7.19 -14.79
C ALA A 243 -21.22 8.44 -15.12
N LEU A 244 -21.27 9.42 -14.24
CA LEU A 244 -20.51 10.64 -14.32
C LEU A 244 -19.68 10.78 -13.04
N ALA A 245 -18.41 11.13 -13.18
CA ALA A 245 -17.56 11.39 -12.02
C ALA A 245 -16.50 12.44 -12.33
N ALA A 246 -16.09 13.16 -11.30
CA ALA A 246 -14.96 14.08 -11.32
C ALA A 246 -14.09 13.82 -10.10
N LEU A 247 -12.79 13.69 -10.30
CA LEU A 247 -11.80 13.47 -9.27
C LEU A 247 -10.62 14.41 -9.50
N LEU A 248 -10.28 15.22 -8.49
CA LEU A 248 -9.07 16.04 -8.51
C LEU A 248 -8.00 15.34 -7.70
N LEU A 249 -6.93 14.94 -8.35
CA LEU A 249 -5.89 14.08 -7.81
C LEU A 249 -4.52 14.75 -7.87
N THR A 250 -3.71 14.50 -6.86
CA THR A 250 -2.29 14.87 -6.88
C THR A 250 -1.47 13.83 -6.11
N SER A 251 -0.14 13.85 -6.24
CA SER A 251 0.72 12.97 -5.47
C SER A 251 0.77 13.36 -3.98
N ASP A 252 1.08 12.39 -3.13
CA ASP A 252 1.32 12.61 -1.69
C ASP A 252 2.45 13.64 -1.44
N ASP A 253 3.47 13.66 -2.31
CA ASP A 253 4.57 14.63 -2.24
C ASP A 253 4.08 16.06 -2.48
N VAL A 254 3.24 16.27 -3.49
CA VAL A 254 2.65 17.59 -3.79
C VAL A 254 1.70 18.03 -2.68
N ALA A 255 0.80 17.14 -2.25
CA ALA A 255 -0.13 17.43 -1.18
C ALA A 255 0.59 17.86 0.11
N THR A 256 1.67 17.15 0.47
CA THR A 256 2.48 17.46 1.64
C THR A 256 3.27 18.77 1.48
N LYS A 257 3.94 18.94 0.33
CA LYS A 257 4.80 20.11 0.04
C LYS A 257 4.00 21.42 0.06
N TYR A 258 2.82 21.41 -0.54
CA TYR A 258 1.97 22.60 -0.67
C TYR A 258 0.90 22.68 0.42
N ARG A 259 0.85 21.69 1.35
CA ARG A 259 -0.14 21.58 2.44
C ARG A 259 -1.57 21.67 1.92
N LEU A 260 -1.86 20.89 0.86
CA LEU A 260 -3.17 20.85 0.26
C LEU A 260 -4.10 19.99 1.12
N ASP A 261 -5.25 20.53 1.44
CA ASP A 261 -6.31 19.77 2.13
C ASP A 261 -6.88 18.73 1.18
N HIS A 262 -6.99 17.49 1.64
CA HIS A 262 -7.53 16.38 0.86
C HIS A 262 -8.56 15.60 1.68
N HIS A 263 -9.64 15.18 1.00
CA HIS A 263 -10.76 14.48 1.64
C HIS A 263 -10.53 12.98 1.76
N ALA A 264 -9.71 12.42 0.86
CA ALA A 264 -9.45 10.98 0.82
C ALA A 264 -8.06 10.69 0.25
N ARG A 265 -7.63 9.44 0.43
CA ARG A 265 -6.37 8.90 -0.09
C ARG A 265 -6.67 7.71 -0.97
N LEU A 266 -6.25 7.77 -2.22
CA LEU A 266 -6.31 6.62 -3.11
C LEU A 266 -5.00 5.85 -2.95
N LEU A 267 -5.07 4.76 -2.21
CA LEU A 267 -3.91 3.89 -1.97
C LEU A 267 -3.56 3.09 -3.22
N ARG A 268 -2.39 2.46 -3.21
CA ARG A 268 -1.90 1.63 -4.30
C ARG A 268 -2.86 0.49 -4.61
N PRO A 269 -3.37 0.40 -5.85
CA PRO A 269 -4.21 -0.71 -6.24
C PRO A 269 -3.37 -1.98 -6.44
N MET A 270 -3.94 -3.14 -6.11
CA MET A 270 -3.37 -4.44 -6.43
C MET A 270 -4.24 -5.11 -7.50
N SER A 271 -3.63 -5.48 -8.61
CA SER A 271 -4.30 -6.30 -9.62
C SER A 271 -4.28 -7.76 -9.18
N ILE A 272 -5.40 -8.46 -9.35
CA ILE A 272 -5.51 -9.89 -9.11
C ILE A 272 -5.79 -10.56 -10.46
N GLU A 273 -4.89 -11.45 -10.87
CA GLU A 273 -5.08 -12.20 -12.11
C GLU A 273 -6.12 -13.32 -11.91
N PRO A 274 -6.95 -13.65 -12.93
CA PRO A 274 -8.01 -14.65 -12.81
C PRO A 274 -7.53 -16.06 -12.44
N THR A 275 -6.24 -16.34 -12.65
CA THR A 275 -5.59 -17.63 -12.37
C THR A 275 -4.92 -17.69 -11.00
N GLU A 276 -4.87 -16.57 -10.28
CA GLU A 276 -4.24 -16.51 -8.95
C GLU A 276 -5.11 -17.14 -7.86
N ASP A 277 -4.45 -17.65 -6.82
CA ASP A 277 -5.12 -18.03 -5.59
C ASP A 277 -5.61 -16.77 -4.88
N LEU A 278 -6.93 -16.57 -4.87
CA LEU A 278 -7.56 -15.39 -4.26
C LEU A 278 -7.25 -15.26 -2.77
N SER A 279 -7.09 -16.38 -2.04
CA SER A 279 -6.74 -16.33 -0.63
C SER A 279 -5.35 -15.73 -0.44
N LEU A 280 -4.38 -16.20 -1.22
CA LEU A 280 -3.00 -15.68 -1.19
C LEU A 280 -2.94 -14.22 -1.64
N ALA A 281 -3.72 -13.85 -2.66
CA ALA A 281 -3.80 -12.47 -3.13
C ALA A 281 -4.37 -11.54 -2.06
N PHE A 282 -5.44 -11.93 -1.38
CA PHE A 282 -6.01 -11.14 -0.27
C PHE A 282 -5.08 -11.07 0.93
N ASP A 283 -4.39 -12.15 1.28
CA ASP A 283 -3.39 -12.14 2.36
C ASP A 283 -2.24 -11.19 2.03
N THR A 284 -1.77 -11.19 0.79
CA THR A 284 -0.74 -10.26 0.31
C THR A 284 -1.24 -8.81 0.37
N PHE A 285 -2.47 -8.54 -0.09
CA PHE A 285 -3.07 -7.21 -0.03
C PHE A 285 -3.22 -6.72 1.41
N LEU A 286 -3.82 -7.49 2.30
CA LEU A 286 -4.11 -7.09 3.68
C LEU A 286 -2.83 -6.95 4.52
N SER A 287 -1.83 -7.80 4.29
CA SER A 287 -0.52 -7.65 4.96
C SER A 287 0.25 -6.41 4.51
N THR A 288 0.00 -5.94 3.28
CA THR A 288 0.64 -4.76 2.70
C THR A 288 -0.10 -3.48 3.05
N GLN A 289 -1.42 -3.47 2.81
CA GLN A 289 -2.31 -2.33 3.07
C GLN A 289 -3.01 -2.50 4.43
N SER A 290 -2.25 -2.42 5.51
CA SER A 290 -2.77 -2.63 6.87
C SER A 290 -3.89 -1.66 7.27
N GLN A 291 -3.98 -0.50 6.63
CA GLN A 291 -5.09 0.44 6.84
C GLN A 291 -6.39 -0.07 6.23
N ALA A 292 -6.34 -0.90 5.19
CA ALA A 292 -7.51 -1.50 4.58
C ALA A 292 -8.35 -2.30 5.57
N ILE A 293 -7.71 -2.93 6.55
CA ILE A 293 -8.37 -3.74 7.58
C ILE A 293 -9.24 -2.89 8.52
N LYS A 294 -8.90 -1.62 8.69
CA LYS A 294 -9.56 -0.67 9.61
C LYS A 294 -10.76 0.03 8.99
N THR A 295 -11.06 -0.23 7.71
CA THR A 295 -12.17 0.45 7.03
C THR A 295 -13.52 -0.12 7.47
N ASP A 296 -14.53 0.74 7.51
CA ASP A 296 -15.87 0.38 7.96
C ASP A 296 -16.73 -0.23 6.85
N VAL A 297 -16.40 0.03 5.58
CA VAL A 297 -17.23 -0.34 4.43
C VAL A 297 -16.39 -0.95 3.33
N LEU A 298 -16.92 -2.03 2.73
CA LEU A 298 -16.40 -2.67 1.53
C LEU A 298 -17.36 -2.39 0.36
N LEU A 299 -16.82 -1.84 -0.72
CA LEU A 299 -17.58 -1.54 -1.92
C LEU A 299 -17.05 -2.36 -3.10
N GLY A 300 -17.93 -3.05 -3.78
CA GLY A 300 -17.63 -3.73 -5.03
C GLY A 300 -18.44 -3.13 -6.19
N ASP A 301 -17.84 -3.12 -7.36
CA ASP A 301 -18.47 -2.61 -8.57
C ASP A 301 -19.57 -3.54 -9.13
N GLY A 302 -19.43 -4.85 -8.91
CA GLY A 302 -20.32 -5.86 -9.43
C GLY A 302 -20.67 -6.97 -8.44
N THR A 303 -21.82 -7.62 -8.71
CA THR A 303 -22.33 -8.74 -7.91
C THR A 303 -21.42 -9.99 -7.91
N ALA A 304 -20.50 -10.08 -8.89
CA ALA A 304 -19.52 -11.16 -8.95
C ALA A 304 -18.64 -11.25 -7.69
N TRP A 305 -18.42 -10.13 -7.02
CA TRP A 305 -17.68 -10.07 -5.74
C TRP A 305 -18.34 -10.87 -4.63
N GLY A 306 -19.66 -11.01 -4.63
CA GLY A 306 -20.38 -11.85 -3.67
C GLY A 306 -19.90 -13.30 -3.65
N LYS A 307 -19.39 -13.82 -4.77
CA LYS A 307 -18.89 -15.21 -4.87
C LYS A 307 -17.56 -15.42 -4.15
N VAL A 308 -16.71 -14.37 -4.08
CA VAL A 308 -15.36 -14.44 -3.48
C VAL A 308 -15.32 -13.79 -2.10
N PHE A 309 -16.42 -13.22 -1.68
CA PHE A 309 -16.53 -12.49 -0.43
C PHE A 309 -16.20 -13.32 0.82
N SER A 310 -16.60 -14.60 0.85
CA SER A 310 -16.26 -15.49 1.94
C SER A 310 -14.75 -15.73 2.08
N THR A 311 -14.03 -15.77 0.95
CA THR A 311 -12.56 -15.89 0.92
C THR A 311 -11.92 -14.63 1.48
N LEU A 312 -12.39 -13.44 1.05
CA LEU A 312 -11.90 -12.16 1.57
C LEU A 312 -12.11 -12.05 3.09
N LEU A 313 -13.31 -12.41 3.59
CA LEU A 313 -13.58 -12.42 5.04
C LEU A 313 -12.72 -13.46 5.78
N GLY A 314 -12.44 -14.60 5.16
CA GLY A 314 -11.55 -15.63 5.73
C GLY A 314 -10.13 -15.09 5.91
N SER A 315 -9.56 -14.48 4.88
CA SER A 315 -8.25 -13.84 4.94
C SER A 315 -8.23 -12.67 5.94
N ALA A 316 -9.27 -11.83 5.97
CA ALA A 316 -9.35 -10.70 6.87
C ALA A 316 -9.26 -11.08 8.37
N LYS A 317 -9.80 -12.24 8.74
CA LYS A 317 -9.70 -12.74 10.13
C LYS A 317 -8.27 -12.98 10.59
N ASN A 318 -7.38 -13.34 9.68
CA ASN A 318 -5.96 -13.55 9.99
C ASN A 318 -5.24 -12.23 10.36
N TYR A 319 -5.86 -11.10 9.99
CA TYR A 319 -5.34 -9.75 10.21
C TYR A 319 -6.23 -8.91 11.14
N GLU A 320 -7.07 -9.56 11.96
CA GLU A 320 -7.98 -8.88 12.89
C GLU A 320 -9.06 -8.01 12.20
N GLY A 321 -9.37 -8.30 10.94
CA GLY A 321 -10.44 -7.63 10.21
C GLY A 321 -11.82 -7.98 10.76
N HIS A 322 -12.68 -6.97 10.94
CA HIS A 322 -13.99 -7.12 11.60
C HIS A 322 -15.19 -6.84 10.69
N TRP A 323 -15.01 -6.89 9.38
CA TRP A 323 -16.09 -6.62 8.44
C TRP A 323 -17.26 -7.59 8.60
N LYS A 324 -18.45 -7.02 8.58
CA LYS A 324 -19.72 -7.75 8.62
C LYS A 324 -20.36 -7.74 7.23
N PRO A 325 -21.18 -8.74 6.88
CA PRO A 325 -21.86 -8.75 5.60
C PRO A 325 -22.69 -7.49 5.29
N GLN A 326 -23.21 -6.82 6.33
CA GLN A 326 -23.98 -5.59 6.21
C GLN A 326 -23.13 -4.36 5.83
N GLN A 327 -21.83 -4.45 5.95
CA GLN A 327 -20.87 -3.39 5.58
C GLN A 327 -20.32 -3.57 4.16
N CYS A 328 -20.84 -4.55 3.43
CA CYS A 328 -20.42 -4.90 2.09
C CYS A 328 -21.53 -4.59 1.11
N HIS A 329 -21.24 -3.74 0.15
CA HIS A 329 -22.22 -3.25 -0.79
C HIS A 329 -21.74 -3.43 -2.23
N TRP A 330 -22.65 -3.88 -3.09
CA TRP A 330 -22.38 -4.09 -4.51
C TRP A 330 -23.11 -3.00 -5.31
N LEU A 331 -22.34 -2.14 -5.95
CA LEU A 331 -22.88 -0.99 -6.67
C LEU A 331 -23.85 -1.40 -7.80
N GLU A 332 -23.59 -2.53 -8.45
CA GLU A 332 -24.41 -3.08 -9.53
C GLU A 332 -25.85 -3.34 -9.10
N GLU A 333 -26.09 -3.69 -7.84
CA GLU A 333 -27.44 -3.97 -7.31
C GLU A 333 -28.36 -2.74 -7.29
N TYR A 334 -27.77 -1.56 -7.22
CA TYR A 334 -28.50 -0.29 -7.07
C TYR A 334 -28.38 0.62 -8.29
N ALA A 335 -27.18 0.73 -8.84
CA ALA A 335 -26.89 1.61 -9.98
C ALA A 335 -27.01 0.91 -11.33
N GLY A 336 -27.22 -0.42 -11.35
CA GLY A 336 -27.17 -1.24 -12.54
C GLY A 336 -25.75 -1.54 -13.00
N ARG A 337 -25.62 -2.27 -14.11
CA ARG A 337 -24.36 -2.84 -14.58
C ARG A 337 -23.32 -1.77 -14.90
N SER A 338 -22.09 -2.01 -14.45
CA SER A 338 -20.95 -1.14 -14.73
C SER A 338 -20.48 -1.24 -16.19
N GLY A 339 -20.15 -0.10 -16.80
CA GLY A 339 -19.69 -0.02 -18.18
C GLY A 339 -18.19 -0.25 -18.37
N PRO A 340 -17.71 -0.20 -19.64
CA PRO A 340 -16.32 -0.50 -19.99
C PRO A 340 -15.30 0.47 -19.39
N SER A 341 -15.65 1.74 -19.19
CA SER A 341 -14.78 2.72 -18.55
C SER A 341 -14.46 2.34 -17.10
N ARG A 342 -15.35 1.61 -16.46
CA ARG A 342 -15.13 0.99 -15.14
C ARG A 342 -14.36 -0.32 -15.26
N ARG A 343 -14.60 -1.14 -16.31
CA ARG A 343 -13.86 -2.39 -16.50
C ARG A 343 -12.37 -2.16 -16.77
N GLY A 344 -12.00 -1.06 -17.40
CA GLY A 344 -10.61 -0.64 -17.58
C GLY A 344 -9.95 -0.13 -16.29
N LEU A 345 -10.77 0.43 -15.38
CA LEU A 345 -10.34 0.79 -14.01
C LEU A 345 -10.42 -0.42 -13.07
N TRP A 346 -11.26 -1.46 -13.35
CA TRP A 346 -11.62 -2.49 -12.39
C TRP A 346 -11.80 -3.90 -13.00
N PRO A 347 -10.76 -4.55 -13.55
CA PRO A 347 -10.91 -5.98 -13.91
C PRO A 347 -10.83 -6.89 -12.70
N LEU A 348 -11.31 -6.63 -11.57
CA LEU A 348 -11.27 -7.34 -10.30
C LEU A 348 -10.62 -6.52 -9.16
N SER A 349 -10.80 -5.20 -9.15
CA SER A 349 -10.36 -4.47 -7.97
C SER A 349 -11.36 -4.58 -6.85
N PRO A 350 -10.94 -5.13 -5.75
CA PRO A 350 -11.69 -4.99 -4.52
C PRO A 350 -11.54 -3.55 -4.04
N VAL A 351 -12.64 -2.94 -3.71
CA VAL A 351 -12.68 -2.05 -2.60
C VAL A 351 -12.14 -0.63 -2.82
N ILE A 352 -13.05 0.28 -3.15
CA ILE A 352 -12.89 1.67 -2.75
C ILE A 352 -13.13 1.71 -1.25
N LEU A 353 -12.06 1.90 -0.50
CA LEU A 353 -12.10 2.08 0.93
C LEU A 353 -12.37 3.57 1.20
N TRP A 354 -13.51 3.88 1.78
CA TRP A 354 -13.81 5.23 2.27
C TRP A 354 -13.57 5.25 3.78
N HIS A 355 -12.82 6.24 4.22
CA HIS A 355 -12.77 6.68 5.60
C HIS A 355 -13.78 7.79 5.80
#